data_b5096b9ff8434a63b7ceb41c9e31a4a9
#
_entry.id   b5096b9ff8434a63b7ceb41c9e31a4a9
#
_cell.length_a   1.000
_cell.length_b   1.000
_cell.length_c   1.000
_cell.angle_alpha   90.00
_cell.angle_beta   90.00
_cell.angle_gamma   90.00
#
_symmetry.space_group_name_H-M   'P 1'
#
loop_
_entity.id
_entity.type
_entity.pdbx_description
1 polymer ?
#
loop_
_entity_poly.entity_id
_entity_poly.type
_entity_poly.pdbx_seq_one_letter_code
_entity_poly.pdbx_strand_id
1 'polypeptide(L)'
;MAPRKARTPFKDAIAAGSWAIDLHYDDCRPGVDFLTTCKGALNGRYWIPYRAIYSRNVGNLFMAGRCFSCTHVGLGSPRVICTLSQLGVAAGEAAALCKELGATPRGLYAGGHVRMLQERLGGGFPGVPDRKTEGWAIVDDESPDVKFGKRWARRHNNNGDQIGDFSPFPKADAEPAVYPLPVEKAGRYVLMGKVPYSYGAKPGSQTSCEIVTGGKTKAFFFDQAQGTGSWQKIGEFDLAPGATLSIIPAKSKGFIVADGFALVRTE
;
A
#
# COMPACT_ATOMS: atom_id res chain seq x y z
N MET A 1 -16.62 11.73 -15.99
CA MET A 1 -16.71 11.04 -14.68
C MET A 1 -16.05 11.92 -13.66
N ALA A 2 -16.76 12.36 -12.62
CA ALA A 2 -16.16 13.17 -11.57
C ALA A 2 -15.08 12.36 -10.81
N PRO A 3 -13.95 12.97 -10.39
CA PRO A 3 -12.94 12.29 -9.63
C PRO A 3 -13.55 11.76 -8.33
N ARG A 4 -13.38 10.47 -8.07
CA ARG A 4 -13.83 9.85 -6.81
C ARG A 4 -13.10 10.55 -5.67
N LYS A 5 -13.83 11.18 -4.75
CA LYS A 5 -13.26 11.70 -3.50
C LYS A 5 -12.50 10.58 -2.82
N ALA A 6 -11.22 10.83 -2.50
CA ALA A 6 -10.43 9.93 -1.66
C ALA A 6 -11.24 9.64 -0.39
N ARG A 7 -11.45 8.36 -0.10
CA ARG A 7 -12.17 7.97 1.11
C ARG A 7 -11.27 8.32 2.29
N THR A 8 -11.76 9.14 3.21
CA THR A 8 -11.03 9.44 4.44
C THR A 8 -10.76 8.12 5.17
N PRO A 9 -9.51 7.75 5.38
CA PRO A 9 -9.19 6.51 6.05
C PRO A 9 -9.64 6.56 7.51
N PHE A 10 -10.09 5.42 8.05
CA PHE A 10 -10.42 5.32 9.47
C PHE A 10 -9.14 5.39 10.31
N LYS A 11 -9.11 6.28 11.30
CA LYS A 11 -7.99 6.37 12.26
C LYS A 11 -7.81 5.10 13.09
N ASP A 12 -8.88 4.34 13.27
CA ASP A 12 -8.93 3.06 13.98
C ASP A 12 -8.90 1.84 13.02
N ALA A 13 -8.30 1.97 11.86
CA ALA A 13 -8.14 0.88 10.90
C ALA A 13 -7.28 -0.25 11.48
N ILE A 14 -7.72 -1.51 11.31
CA ILE A 14 -7.03 -2.71 11.82
C ILE A 14 -6.87 -3.81 10.76
N ALA A 15 -7.49 -3.63 9.63
CA ALA A 15 -7.38 -4.54 8.49
C ALA A 15 -7.61 -3.78 7.19
N ALA A 16 -7.12 -4.34 6.10
CA ALA A 16 -7.30 -3.83 4.76
C ALA A 16 -7.89 -4.89 3.83
N GLY A 17 -8.71 -4.46 2.88
CA GLY A 17 -9.20 -5.28 1.80
C GLY A 17 -9.10 -4.54 0.47
N SER A 18 -9.08 -5.32 -0.62
CA SER A 18 -9.02 -4.78 -1.98
C SER A 18 -9.84 -5.59 -2.99
N TRP A 19 -10.53 -6.63 -2.53
CA TRP A 19 -11.37 -7.45 -3.39
C TRP A 19 -12.53 -6.64 -3.97
N ALA A 20 -12.97 -6.98 -5.18
CA ALA A 20 -14.17 -6.40 -5.77
C ALA A 20 -15.41 -6.73 -4.92
N ILE A 21 -16.43 -5.88 -4.97
CA ILE A 21 -17.72 -6.21 -4.36
C ILE A 21 -18.34 -7.32 -5.19
N ASP A 22 -18.58 -8.45 -4.55
CA ASP A 22 -19.21 -9.62 -5.11
C ASP A 22 -20.44 -9.96 -4.24
N LEU A 23 -21.61 -9.65 -4.77
CA LEU A 23 -22.89 -9.88 -4.11
C LEU A 23 -23.58 -11.07 -4.77
N HIS A 24 -23.86 -12.07 -3.96
CA HIS A 24 -24.71 -13.18 -4.35
C HIS A 24 -26.14 -12.87 -3.92
N TYR A 25 -27.05 -12.85 -4.86
CA TYR A 25 -28.46 -12.66 -4.60
C TYR A 25 -29.16 -14.03 -4.54
N ASP A 26 -30.02 -14.22 -3.55
CA ASP A 26 -30.85 -15.44 -3.41
C ASP A 26 -32.00 -15.49 -4.42
N ASP A 27 -32.00 -14.55 -5.34
CA ASP A 27 -33.10 -14.25 -6.20
C ASP A 27 -33.06 -15.13 -7.45
N CYS A 28 -33.82 -16.21 -7.43
CA CYS A 28 -34.00 -17.12 -8.55
C CYS A 28 -34.87 -16.53 -9.67
N ARG A 29 -35.02 -15.22 -9.79
CA ARG A 29 -35.81 -14.60 -10.86
C ARG A 29 -35.21 -14.89 -12.24
N PRO A 30 -36.02 -15.27 -13.24
CA PRO A 30 -35.54 -15.45 -14.60
C PRO A 30 -34.84 -14.17 -15.13
N GLY A 31 -33.64 -14.33 -15.67
CA GLY A 31 -32.86 -13.23 -16.22
C GLY A 31 -31.99 -12.47 -15.23
N VAL A 32 -31.99 -12.83 -13.94
CA VAL A 32 -31.02 -12.35 -12.97
C VAL A 32 -29.85 -13.32 -12.94
N ASP A 33 -28.68 -12.83 -13.32
CA ASP A 33 -27.45 -13.63 -13.22
C ASP A 33 -27.16 -13.93 -11.75
N PHE A 34 -27.05 -15.21 -11.43
CA PHE A 34 -26.75 -15.71 -10.10
C PHE A 34 -25.41 -15.19 -9.53
N LEU A 35 -24.50 -14.77 -10.39
CA LEU A 35 -23.20 -14.17 -10.10
C LEU A 35 -23.20 -12.67 -10.41
N THR A 36 -24.10 -11.92 -9.80
CA THR A 36 -24.15 -10.48 -10.06
C THR A 36 -22.99 -9.79 -9.35
N THR A 37 -21.93 -9.53 -10.07
CA THR A 37 -20.85 -8.66 -9.61
C THR A 37 -21.27 -7.20 -9.80
N CYS A 38 -21.10 -6.37 -8.78
CA CYS A 38 -21.19 -4.93 -8.92
C CYS A 38 -19.99 -4.42 -9.74
N LYS A 39 -20.13 -4.46 -11.07
CA LYS A 39 -19.07 -4.00 -11.99
C LYS A 39 -18.61 -2.58 -11.63
N GLY A 40 -17.35 -2.43 -11.32
CA GLY A 40 -16.69 -1.14 -11.09
C GLY A 40 -16.87 -0.53 -9.70
N ALA A 41 -17.34 -1.26 -8.71
CA ALA A 41 -17.68 -0.69 -7.41
C ALA A 41 -16.47 -0.40 -6.50
N LEU A 42 -15.37 -1.14 -6.59
CA LEU A 42 -14.18 -0.89 -5.79
C LEU A 42 -12.91 -1.10 -6.63
N ASN A 43 -12.32 0.00 -7.02
CA ASN A 43 -10.92 0.01 -7.42
C ASN A 43 -10.17 0.66 -6.25
N GLY A 44 -9.37 -0.14 -5.55
CA GLY A 44 -8.54 0.38 -4.49
C GLY A 44 -8.68 -0.31 -3.14
N ARG A 45 -7.66 -0.11 -2.31
CA ARG A 45 -7.63 -0.55 -0.93
C ARG A 45 -8.70 0.17 -0.11
N TYR A 46 -9.37 -0.55 0.78
CA TYR A 46 -10.22 0.00 1.82
C TYR A 46 -9.78 -0.50 3.20
N TRP A 47 -10.18 0.22 4.22
CA TRP A 47 -9.79 -0.08 5.59
C TRP A 47 -11.00 -0.51 6.40
N ILE A 48 -10.80 -1.50 7.28
CA ILE A 48 -11.82 -1.97 8.22
C ILE A 48 -11.47 -1.41 9.60
N PRO A 49 -12.40 -0.65 10.22
CA PRO A 49 -12.13 -0.03 11.51
C PRO A 49 -12.27 -1.02 12.66
N TYR A 50 -11.52 -0.80 13.75
CA TYR A 50 -11.61 -1.56 15.00
C TYR A 50 -13.03 -1.65 15.55
N ARG A 51 -13.79 -0.57 15.42
CA ARG A 51 -15.19 -0.50 15.89
C ARG A 51 -16.10 -1.53 15.22
N ALA A 52 -15.71 -2.12 14.11
CA ALA A 52 -16.49 -3.13 13.42
C ALA A 52 -16.35 -4.54 14.03
N ILE A 53 -15.39 -4.77 14.94
CA ILE A 53 -15.09 -6.11 15.45
C ILE A 53 -15.44 -6.33 16.92
N TYR A 54 -16.07 -5.39 17.61
CA TYR A 54 -16.53 -5.62 18.97
C TYR A 54 -18.04 -5.41 19.12
N SER A 55 -18.63 -6.15 20.07
CA SER A 55 -20.08 -6.10 20.32
C SER A 55 -20.52 -4.75 20.89
N ARG A 56 -21.67 -4.27 20.41
CA ARG A 56 -22.34 -3.10 20.97
C ARG A 56 -22.92 -3.38 22.36
N ASN A 57 -23.44 -4.57 22.59
CA ASN A 57 -24.28 -4.89 23.76
C ASN A 57 -23.56 -5.78 24.77
N VAL A 58 -22.59 -6.60 24.33
CA VAL A 58 -21.83 -7.50 25.19
C VAL A 58 -20.45 -6.92 25.43
N GLY A 59 -20.15 -6.61 26.68
CA GLY A 59 -18.97 -5.82 27.05
C GLY A 59 -17.61 -6.47 26.82
N ASN A 60 -17.57 -7.81 26.74
CA ASN A 60 -16.34 -8.60 26.62
C ASN A 60 -16.33 -9.52 25.36
N LEU A 61 -17.03 -9.13 24.29
CA LEU A 61 -17.15 -9.94 23.08
C LEU A 61 -16.52 -9.25 21.89
N PHE A 62 -15.62 -9.95 21.22
CA PHE A 62 -15.16 -9.64 19.88
C PHE A 62 -15.88 -10.49 18.84
N MET A 63 -16.04 -9.93 17.63
CA MET A 63 -16.73 -10.53 16.51
C MET A 63 -15.82 -10.52 15.28
N ALA A 64 -15.02 -11.57 15.12
CA ALA A 64 -14.08 -11.71 14.01
C ALA A 64 -14.68 -12.45 12.83
N GLY A 65 -13.96 -12.47 11.71
CA GLY A 65 -14.39 -13.16 10.50
C GLY A 65 -15.66 -12.53 9.92
N ARG A 66 -16.55 -13.35 9.39
CA ARG A 66 -17.80 -12.88 8.74
C ARG A 66 -18.81 -12.25 9.71
N CYS A 67 -18.58 -12.38 11.00
CA CYS A 67 -19.45 -11.82 12.05
C CYS A 67 -19.14 -10.36 12.38
N PHE A 68 -18.16 -9.74 11.76
CA PHE A 68 -17.86 -8.33 11.99
C PHE A 68 -19.01 -7.42 11.50
N SER A 69 -19.14 -6.24 12.10
CA SER A 69 -20.26 -5.34 11.80
C SER A 69 -20.07 -4.62 10.47
N CYS A 70 -20.94 -4.91 9.52
CA CYS A 70 -21.02 -4.24 8.22
C CYS A 70 -22.43 -4.34 7.63
N THR A 71 -22.69 -3.58 6.57
CA THR A 71 -23.90 -3.78 5.77
C THR A 71 -23.76 -4.98 4.85
N HIS A 72 -24.88 -5.49 4.31
CA HIS A 72 -24.86 -6.58 3.32
C HIS A 72 -23.96 -6.25 2.12
N VAL A 73 -24.09 -5.07 1.54
CA VAL A 73 -23.22 -4.60 0.46
C VAL A 73 -21.76 -4.47 0.93
N GLY A 74 -21.56 -3.97 2.15
CA GLY A 74 -20.23 -3.87 2.76
C GLY A 74 -19.53 -5.21 2.95
N LEU A 75 -20.29 -6.30 3.16
CA LEU A 75 -19.75 -7.66 3.29
C LEU A 75 -19.30 -8.25 1.95
N GLY A 76 -19.84 -7.79 0.84
CA GLY A 76 -19.58 -8.36 -0.49
C GLY A 76 -18.11 -8.39 -0.91
N SER A 77 -17.26 -7.53 -0.33
CA SER A 77 -15.83 -7.52 -0.58
C SER A 77 -15.01 -8.18 0.54
N PRO A 78 -15.12 -7.79 1.83
CA PRO A 78 -14.23 -8.28 2.88
C PRO A 78 -14.47 -9.72 3.30
N ARG A 79 -15.51 -10.40 2.80
CA ARG A 79 -15.82 -11.79 3.11
C ARG A 79 -14.78 -12.81 2.62
N VAL A 80 -13.78 -12.39 1.86
CA VAL A 80 -12.69 -13.24 1.40
C VAL A 80 -11.73 -13.60 2.54
N ILE A 81 -11.16 -14.82 2.50
CA ILE A 81 -10.36 -15.39 3.59
C ILE A 81 -9.21 -14.47 4.00
N CYS A 82 -8.45 -13.92 3.06
CA CYS A 82 -7.31 -13.08 3.38
C CYS A 82 -7.68 -11.83 4.20
N THR A 83 -8.83 -11.21 3.94
CA THR A 83 -9.32 -10.06 4.72
C THR A 83 -9.83 -10.51 6.09
N LEU A 84 -10.56 -11.62 6.13
CA LEU A 84 -11.12 -12.15 7.38
C LEU A 84 -10.03 -12.67 8.34
N SER A 85 -8.93 -13.22 7.82
CA SER A 85 -7.79 -13.65 8.62
C SER A 85 -7.15 -12.45 9.35
N GLN A 86 -7.03 -11.29 8.71
CA GLN A 86 -6.55 -10.07 9.36
C GLN A 86 -7.45 -9.68 10.55
N LEU A 87 -8.78 -9.79 10.40
CA LEU A 87 -9.72 -9.52 11.49
C LEU A 87 -9.57 -10.49 12.64
N GLY A 88 -9.27 -11.76 12.35
CA GLY A 88 -8.99 -12.78 13.37
C GLY A 88 -7.73 -12.43 14.19
N VAL A 89 -6.63 -12.08 13.51
CA VAL A 89 -5.40 -11.64 14.17
C VAL A 89 -5.66 -10.38 14.99
N ALA A 90 -6.34 -9.38 14.42
CA ALA A 90 -6.65 -8.14 15.12
C ALA A 90 -7.52 -8.36 16.37
N ALA A 91 -8.49 -9.28 16.32
CA ALA A 91 -9.32 -9.61 17.47
C ALA A 91 -8.51 -10.31 18.59
N GLY A 92 -7.60 -11.21 18.22
CA GLY A 92 -6.70 -11.89 19.17
C GLY A 92 -5.76 -10.92 19.87
N GLU A 93 -5.06 -10.06 19.11
CA GLU A 93 -4.18 -9.02 19.67
C GLU A 93 -4.95 -8.00 20.52
N ALA A 94 -6.15 -7.63 20.09
CA ALA A 94 -7.01 -6.72 20.86
C ALA A 94 -7.46 -7.35 22.19
N ALA A 95 -7.78 -8.66 22.21
CA ALA A 95 -8.15 -9.37 23.42
C ALA A 95 -6.97 -9.45 24.40
N ALA A 96 -5.77 -9.73 23.92
CA ALA A 96 -4.55 -9.71 24.72
C ALA A 96 -4.31 -8.31 25.32
N LEU A 97 -4.42 -7.27 24.51
CA LEU A 97 -4.26 -5.88 24.94
C LEU A 97 -5.33 -5.45 25.95
N CYS A 98 -6.58 -5.88 25.77
CA CYS A 98 -7.65 -5.65 26.75
C CYS A 98 -7.31 -6.27 28.12
N LYS A 99 -6.77 -7.50 28.13
CA LYS A 99 -6.35 -8.18 29.35
C LYS A 99 -5.21 -7.43 30.06
N GLU A 100 -4.21 -7.01 29.30
CA GLU A 100 -3.05 -6.28 29.84
C GLU A 100 -3.43 -4.93 30.43
N LEU A 101 -4.35 -4.20 29.81
CA LEU A 101 -4.78 -2.88 30.23
C LEU A 101 -5.98 -2.91 31.21
N GLY A 102 -6.52 -4.08 31.54
CA GLY A 102 -7.76 -4.18 32.32
C GLY A 102 -8.95 -3.51 31.62
N ALA A 103 -8.96 -3.44 30.29
CA ALA A 103 -9.95 -2.73 29.51
C ALA A 103 -10.96 -3.69 28.86
N THR A 104 -12.16 -3.19 28.59
CA THR A 104 -13.10 -3.88 27.70
C THR A 104 -12.78 -3.58 26.23
N PRO A 105 -13.28 -4.38 25.26
CA PRO A 105 -13.16 -4.07 23.85
C PRO A 105 -13.55 -2.62 23.48
N ARG A 106 -14.64 -2.13 24.01
CA ARG A 106 -15.06 -0.73 23.82
C ARG A 106 -14.15 0.25 24.57
N GLY A 107 -13.69 -0.11 25.76
CA GLY A 107 -12.77 0.68 26.56
C GLY A 107 -11.43 0.90 25.88
N LEU A 108 -10.94 -0.08 25.13
CA LEU A 108 -9.73 0.04 24.32
C LEU A 108 -9.87 1.14 23.24
N TYR A 109 -11.03 1.21 22.59
CA TYR A 109 -11.33 2.29 21.64
C TYR A 109 -11.49 3.65 22.32
N ALA A 110 -12.32 3.70 23.35
CA ALA A 110 -12.64 4.94 24.07
C ALA A 110 -11.43 5.54 24.80
N GLY A 111 -10.52 4.69 25.28
CA GLY A 111 -9.26 5.09 25.93
C GLY A 111 -8.14 5.48 24.95
N GLY A 112 -8.39 5.46 23.64
CA GLY A 112 -7.38 5.85 22.65
C GLY A 112 -6.28 4.80 22.40
N HIS A 113 -6.45 3.56 22.91
CA HIS A 113 -5.41 2.52 22.84
C HIS A 113 -5.35 1.77 21.50
N VAL A 114 -6.20 2.13 20.53
CA VAL A 114 -6.18 1.46 19.20
C VAL A 114 -4.85 1.64 18.48
N ARG A 115 -4.14 2.73 18.75
CA ARG A 115 -2.80 2.95 18.21
C ARG A 115 -1.82 1.84 18.63
N MET A 116 -1.84 1.43 19.90
CA MET A 116 -1.01 0.34 20.40
C MET A 116 -1.35 -0.99 19.71
N LEU A 117 -2.66 -1.23 19.44
CA LEU A 117 -3.08 -2.40 18.67
C LEU A 117 -2.53 -2.34 17.24
N GLN A 118 -2.64 -1.21 16.56
CA GLN A 118 -2.11 -1.01 15.21
C GLN A 118 -0.59 -1.28 15.14
N GLU A 119 0.16 -0.85 16.13
CA GLU A 119 1.59 -1.11 16.25
C GLU A 119 1.89 -2.60 16.48
N ARG A 120 1.11 -3.30 17.29
CA ARG A 120 1.21 -4.76 17.47
C ARG A 120 0.91 -5.53 16.18
N LEU A 121 -0.02 -5.05 15.39
CA LEU A 121 -0.35 -5.61 14.08
C LEU A 121 0.74 -5.32 13.00
N GLY A 122 1.83 -4.65 13.36
CA GLY A 122 2.97 -4.37 12.48
C GLY A 122 2.93 -3.00 11.82
N GLY A 123 1.96 -2.14 12.14
CA GLY A 123 1.82 -0.82 11.53
C GLY A 123 1.27 -0.87 10.11
N GLY A 124 1.64 0.13 9.28
CA GLY A 124 1.18 0.22 7.89
C GLY A 124 -0.28 0.67 7.73
N PHE A 125 -0.92 1.13 8.81
CA PHE A 125 -2.26 1.71 8.80
C PHE A 125 -2.20 3.22 8.58
N PRO A 126 -3.31 3.86 8.18
CA PRO A 126 -3.35 5.31 8.00
C PRO A 126 -2.82 6.07 9.22
N GLY A 127 -1.73 6.80 9.04
CA GLY A 127 -1.05 7.53 10.12
C GLY A 127 -0.23 6.67 11.10
N VAL A 128 -0.01 5.39 10.78
CA VAL A 128 0.81 4.46 11.57
C VAL A 128 1.92 3.90 10.68
N PRO A 129 3.20 4.22 10.91
CA PRO A 129 4.30 3.66 10.14
C PRO A 129 4.27 2.13 10.11
N ASP A 130 4.68 1.53 9.01
CA ASP A 130 4.90 0.09 8.94
C ASP A 130 6.18 -0.24 9.73
N ARG A 131 6.10 -1.21 10.64
CA ARG A 131 7.26 -1.66 11.45
C ARG A 131 8.42 -2.12 10.57
N LYS A 132 8.14 -2.70 9.40
CA LYS A 132 9.18 -3.14 8.45
C LYS A 132 9.94 -1.97 7.83
N THR A 133 9.33 -0.78 7.84
CA THR A 133 9.91 0.45 7.28
C THR A 133 10.18 1.50 8.35
N GLU A 134 10.16 1.11 9.64
CA GLU A 134 10.51 2.02 10.73
C GLU A 134 11.95 2.51 10.59
N GLY A 135 12.14 3.83 10.68
CA GLY A 135 13.44 4.47 10.46
C GLY A 135 13.84 4.61 8.98
N TRP A 136 13.00 4.20 8.03
CA TRP A 136 13.25 4.41 6.62
C TRP A 136 12.76 5.79 6.18
N ALA A 137 13.57 6.50 5.43
CA ALA A 137 13.16 7.73 4.78
C ALA A 137 12.57 7.38 3.40
N ILE A 138 11.24 7.49 3.26
CA ILE A 138 10.49 7.03 2.08
C ILE A 138 10.08 8.23 1.23
N VAL A 139 10.23 8.08 -0.10
CA VAL A 139 9.64 8.93 -1.12
C VAL A 139 8.78 8.06 -2.04
N ASP A 140 7.52 8.42 -2.18
CA ASP A 140 6.51 7.68 -2.93
C ASP A 140 6.16 8.41 -4.24
N ASP A 141 5.58 7.73 -5.21
CA ASP A 141 5.12 8.33 -6.47
C ASP A 141 4.01 9.38 -6.27
N GLU A 142 3.33 9.36 -5.12
CA GLU A 142 2.35 10.38 -4.71
C GLU A 142 2.96 11.58 -3.98
N SER A 143 4.25 11.53 -3.65
CA SER A 143 4.92 12.65 -2.99
C SER A 143 4.91 13.90 -3.87
N PRO A 144 4.57 15.08 -3.36
CA PRO A 144 4.35 16.28 -4.17
C PRO A 144 5.58 16.77 -4.94
N ASP A 145 6.77 16.39 -4.48
CA ASP A 145 8.04 16.78 -5.07
C ASP A 145 8.54 15.83 -6.16
N VAL A 146 7.87 14.67 -6.33
CA VAL A 146 8.19 13.72 -7.40
C VAL A 146 7.67 14.24 -8.73
N LYS A 147 8.54 14.28 -9.73
CA LYS A 147 8.22 14.79 -11.06
C LYS A 147 8.19 13.66 -12.07
N PHE A 148 7.07 13.53 -12.74
CA PHE A 148 6.91 12.64 -13.86
C PHE A 148 6.99 13.45 -15.17
N GLY A 149 7.90 13.07 -16.05
CA GLY A 149 8.00 13.65 -17.37
C GLY A 149 6.89 13.16 -18.31
N LYS A 150 7.04 13.43 -19.60
CA LYS A 150 6.06 12.97 -20.60
C LYS A 150 6.00 11.45 -20.68
N ARG A 151 4.81 10.93 -21.00
CA ARG A 151 4.47 9.52 -21.23
C ARG A 151 4.37 8.65 -19.99
N TRP A 152 4.41 9.19 -18.80
CA TRP A 152 4.02 8.47 -17.60
C TRP A 152 2.50 8.46 -17.48
N ALA A 153 1.93 7.28 -17.26
CA ALA A 153 0.50 7.09 -17.04
C ALA A 153 0.28 6.50 -15.65
N ARG A 154 -0.55 7.17 -14.86
CA ARG A 154 -0.95 6.66 -13.56
C ARG A 154 -2.04 5.62 -13.75
N ARG A 155 -1.80 4.41 -13.27
CA ARG A 155 -2.77 3.31 -13.27
C ARG A 155 -3.06 2.87 -11.85
N HIS A 156 -4.30 2.50 -11.62
CA HIS A 156 -4.71 1.82 -10.41
C HIS A 156 -4.88 0.34 -10.74
N ASN A 157 -4.16 -0.52 -10.03
CA ASN A 157 -4.46 -1.94 -10.11
C ASN A 157 -5.69 -2.27 -9.24
N ASN A 158 -6.21 -3.50 -9.39
CA ASN A 158 -7.37 -3.95 -8.61
C ASN A 158 -7.10 -4.05 -7.10
N ASN A 159 -5.82 -3.98 -6.69
CA ASN A 159 -5.39 -4.04 -5.29
C ASN A 159 -5.25 -2.66 -4.65
N GLY A 160 -5.54 -1.59 -5.40
CA GLY A 160 -5.59 -0.24 -4.88
C GLY A 160 -4.25 0.46 -4.70
N ASP A 161 -3.17 -0.19 -5.05
CA ASP A 161 -1.88 0.46 -5.10
C ASP A 161 -1.85 1.36 -6.32
N GLN A 162 -1.52 2.63 -6.14
CA GLN A 162 -1.30 3.53 -7.25
C GLN A 162 0.06 3.17 -7.85
N ILE A 163 0.03 2.73 -9.09
CA ILE A 163 1.23 2.46 -9.85
C ILE A 163 1.41 3.62 -10.79
N GLY A 164 2.49 4.36 -10.61
CA GLY A 164 3.02 5.18 -11.68
C GLY A 164 3.66 4.24 -12.68
N ASP A 165 2.97 3.87 -13.75
CA ASP A 165 3.55 3.01 -14.75
C ASP A 165 3.80 3.77 -16.06
N PHE A 166 4.83 3.37 -16.71
CA PHE A 166 5.14 3.81 -18.06
C PHE A 166 4.58 2.80 -19.06
N SER A 167 4.07 3.28 -20.21
CA SER A 167 3.59 2.44 -21.33
C SER A 167 4.56 1.29 -21.61
N PRO A 168 4.06 0.07 -21.94
CA PRO A 168 4.85 -1.18 -22.02
C PRO A 168 6.04 -1.16 -22.98
N PHE A 169 6.20 -0.11 -23.77
CA PHE A 169 7.34 0.06 -24.66
C PHE A 169 8.02 1.40 -24.41
N PRO A 170 9.25 1.41 -23.84
CA PRO A 170 10.02 2.63 -23.69
C PRO A 170 10.23 3.26 -25.07
N LYS A 171 9.80 4.51 -25.20
CA LYS A 171 10.02 5.28 -26.40
C LYS A 171 11.14 6.28 -26.18
N ALA A 172 11.88 6.58 -27.23
CA ALA A 172 13.02 7.50 -27.15
C ALA A 172 12.65 8.92 -26.67
N ASP A 173 11.37 9.30 -26.82
CA ASP A 173 10.82 10.58 -26.41
C ASP A 173 10.20 10.59 -25.00
N ALA A 174 10.36 9.51 -24.25
CA ALA A 174 9.89 9.44 -22.86
C ALA A 174 10.86 10.16 -21.92
N GLU A 175 10.31 11.06 -21.10
CA GLU A 175 11.08 11.81 -20.13
C GLU A 175 11.22 11.04 -18.80
N PRO A 176 12.28 11.28 -18.01
CA PRO A 176 12.49 10.61 -16.73
C PRO A 176 11.38 10.88 -15.70
N ALA A 177 11.22 9.94 -14.77
CA ALA A 177 10.61 10.20 -13.48
C ALA A 177 11.73 10.54 -12.48
N VAL A 178 11.58 11.65 -11.76
CA VAL A 178 12.61 12.19 -10.86
C VAL A 178 12.08 12.24 -9.44
N TYR A 179 12.79 11.55 -8.54
CA TYR A 179 12.51 11.45 -7.11
C TYR A 179 13.55 12.25 -6.34
N PRO A 180 13.19 13.30 -5.60
CA PRO A 180 14.08 13.88 -4.61
C PRO A 180 14.26 12.90 -3.46
N LEU A 181 15.50 12.47 -3.22
CA LEU A 181 15.78 11.54 -2.15
C LEU A 181 15.82 12.26 -0.80
N PRO A 182 15.12 11.74 0.25
CA PRO A 182 15.02 12.40 1.55
C PRO A 182 16.31 12.20 2.38
N VAL A 183 17.41 12.74 1.90
CA VAL A 183 18.73 12.69 2.55
C VAL A 183 18.90 13.92 3.42
N GLU A 184 18.82 13.78 4.75
CA GLU A 184 19.02 14.87 5.71
C GLU A 184 20.50 15.15 5.99
N LYS A 185 21.32 14.11 6.06
CA LYS A 185 22.75 14.18 6.36
C LYS A 185 23.54 13.34 5.37
N ALA A 186 24.70 13.84 4.96
CA ALA A 186 25.60 13.06 4.13
C ALA A 186 26.03 11.76 4.86
N GLY A 187 26.12 10.67 4.11
CA GLY A 187 26.47 9.37 4.67
C GLY A 187 26.17 8.22 3.71
N ARG A 188 26.37 7.00 4.22
CA ARG A 188 26.09 5.79 3.47
C ARG A 188 24.67 5.31 3.72
N TYR A 189 23.98 4.99 2.63
CA TYR A 189 22.57 4.59 2.62
C TYR A 189 22.37 3.32 1.80
N VAL A 190 21.52 2.44 2.29
CA VAL A 190 20.90 1.39 1.48
C VAL A 190 19.70 2.00 0.77
N LEU A 191 19.70 1.92 -0.55
CA LEU A 191 18.54 2.27 -1.37
C LEU A 191 17.66 1.05 -1.55
N MET A 192 16.39 1.20 -1.19
CA MET A 192 15.33 0.23 -1.41
C MET A 192 14.37 0.77 -2.48
N GLY A 193 13.87 -0.12 -3.34
CA GLY A 193 12.83 0.20 -4.30
C GLY A 193 11.63 -0.70 -4.11
N LYS A 194 10.44 -0.14 -4.26
CA LYS A 194 9.19 -0.88 -4.22
C LYS A 194 8.67 -1.10 -5.64
N VAL A 195 8.32 -2.33 -5.96
CA VAL A 195 7.64 -2.69 -7.20
C VAL A 195 6.29 -3.29 -6.82
N PRO A 196 5.18 -2.63 -7.14
CA PRO A 196 3.86 -3.13 -6.82
C PRO A 196 3.58 -4.43 -7.56
N TYR A 197 2.70 -5.25 -6.99
CA TYR A 197 2.24 -6.46 -7.65
C TYR A 197 1.40 -6.09 -8.88
N SER A 198 1.83 -6.52 -10.07
CA SER A 198 1.13 -6.27 -11.33
C SER A 198 0.51 -7.54 -11.89
N TYR A 199 -0.81 -7.53 -12.11
CA TYR A 199 -1.50 -8.59 -12.84
C TYR A 199 -1.29 -8.41 -14.35
N GLY A 200 -0.68 -9.40 -14.99
CA GLY A 200 -0.64 -9.54 -16.45
C GLY A 200 0.53 -8.89 -17.18
N ALA A 201 1.26 -7.98 -16.58
CA ALA A 201 2.51 -7.45 -17.14
C ALA A 201 3.67 -7.69 -16.18
N LYS A 202 4.74 -8.30 -16.64
CA LYS A 202 5.97 -8.44 -15.86
C LYS A 202 6.81 -7.19 -16.05
N PRO A 203 7.18 -6.48 -14.97
CA PRO A 203 8.14 -5.38 -15.06
C PRO A 203 9.46 -5.85 -15.66
N GLY A 204 10.21 -4.92 -16.26
CA GLY A 204 11.48 -5.23 -16.90
C GLY A 204 12.60 -5.51 -15.90
N SER A 205 13.49 -6.41 -16.26
CA SER A 205 14.70 -6.71 -15.47
C SER A 205 15.81 -5.67 -15.61
N GLN A 206 15.69 -4.73 -16.56
CA GLN A 206 16.70 -3.72 -16.84
C GLN A 206 16.09 -2.30 -16.86
N THR A 207 15.58 -1.85 -15.70
CA THR A 207 15.15 -0.48 -15.53
C THR A 207 16.36 0.41 -15.24
N SER A 208 16.69 1.29 -16.18
CA SER A 208 17.83 2.21 -16.04
C SER A 208 17.50 3.32 -15.05
N CYS A 209 18.37 3.48 -14.07
CA CYS A 209 18.27 4.52 -13.04
C CYS A 209 19.56 5.31 -12.94
N GLU A 210 19.44 6.56 -12.54
CA GLU A 210 20.57 7.46 -12.25
C GLU A 210 20.37 8.15 -10.91
N ILE A 211 21.41 8.16 -10.07
CA ILE A 211 21.45 8.97 -8.85
C ILE A 211 22.41 10.12 -9.09
N VAL A 212 21.93 11.34 -8.81
CA VAL A 212 22.76 12.54 -8.77
C VAL A 212 22.95 12.95 -7.32
N THR A 213 24.20 13.06 -6.85
CA THR A 213 24.52 13.43 -5.48
C THR A 213 25.89 14.12 -5.45
N GLY A 214 26.03 15.25 -4.74
CA GLY A 214 27.28 15.99 -4.64
C GLY A 214 27.90 16.37 -6.00
N GLY A 215 27.07 16.65 -7.00
CA GLY A 215 27.51 16.98 -8.37
C GLY A 215 28.00 15.80 -9.19
N LYS A 216 27.89 14.55 -8.68
CA LYS A 216 28.27 13.33 -9.40
C LYS A 216 27.03 12.53 -9.76
N THR A 217 27.09 11.89 -10.95
CA THR A 217 26.02 11.00 -11.44
C THR A 217 26.51 9.56 -11.41
N LYS A 218 25.71 8.66 -10.84
CA LYS A 218 25.94 7.21 -10.84
C LYS A 218 24.76 6.52 -11.50
N ALA A 219 25.02 5.85 -12.61
CA ALA A 219 24.02 5.03 -13.32
C ALA A 219 24.04 3.58 -12.82
N PHE A 220 22.86 2.94 -12.77
CA PHE A 220 22.71 1.53 -12.41
C PHE A 220 21.42 0.96 -13.03
N PHE A 221 21.25 -0.35 -12.93
CA PHE A 221 19.99 -1.02 -13.31
C PHE A 221 19.27 -1.52 -12.08
N PHE A 222 17.95 -1.30 -12.06
CA PHE A 222 17.02 -1.86 -11.10
C PHE A 222 16.25 -3.01 -11.75
N ASP A 223 16.38 -4.22 -11.21
CA ASP A 223 15.62 -5.39 -11.66
C ASP A 223 14.23 -5.37 -11.03
N GLN A 224 13.25 -4.87 -11.75
CA GLN A 224 11.86 -4.81 -11.30
C GLN A 224 11.10 -6.13 -11.51
N ALA A 225 11.69 -7.11 -12.20
CA ALA A 225 11.05 -8.40 -12.44
C ALA A 225 11.05 -9.30 -11.21
N GLN A 226 11.90 -9.02 -10.24
CA GLN A 226 11.99 -9.76 -8.98
C GLN A 226 11.24 -9.04 -7.86
N GLY A 227 10.70 -9.82 -6.91
CA GLY A 227 10.15 -9.30 -5.64
C GLY A 227 8.94 -8.39 -5.77
N THR A 228 8.13 -8.53 -6.80
CA THR A 228 6.89 -7.76 -6.97
C THR A 228 6.01 -7.83 -5.71
N GLY A 229 5.49 -6.70 -5.27
CA GLY A 229 4.69 -6.56 -4.05
C GLY A 229 5.51 -6.30 -2.78
N SER A 230 6.83 -6.22 -2.85
CA SER A 230 7.70 -6.01 -1.70
C SER A 230 8.81 -5.00 -1.97
N TRP A 231 9.42 -4.50 -0.89
CA TRP A 231 10.64 -3.71 -0.97
C TRP A 231 11.84 -4.58 -1.32
N GLN A 232 12.68 -4.10 -2.25
CA GLN A 232 13.89 -4.75 -2.70
C GLN A 232 15.10 -3.87 -2.44
N LYS A 233 16.20 -4.47 -1.98
CA LYS A 233 17.48 -3.76 -1.92
C LYS A 233 18.01 -3.56 -3.34
N ILE A 234 18.21 -2.29 -3.73
CA ILE A 234 18.80 -1.91 -5.00
C ILE A 234 20.33 -1.85 -4.90
N GLY A 235 20.84 -1.26 -3.82
CA GLY A 235 22.27 -1.11 -3.62
C GLY A 235 22.61 -0.19 -2.44
N GLU A 236 23.90 0.09 -2.31
CA GLU A 236 24.42 1.03 -1.31
C GLU A 236 25.09 2.21 -2.01
N PHE A 237 24.80 3.39 -1.49
CA PHE A 237 25.22 4.66 -2.09
C PHE A 237 25.67 5.64 -1.01
N ASP A 238 26.75 6.38 -1.30
CA ASP A 238 27.12 7.53 -0.50
C ASP A 238 26.32 8.73 -1.02
N LEU A 239 25.41 9.24 -0.18
CA LEU A 239 24.45 10.27 -0.55
C LEU A 239 24.66 11.54 0.30
N ALA A 240 24.35 12.69 -0.29
CA ALA A 240 24.36 14.00 0.36
C ALA A 240 22.98 14.66 0.19
N PRO A 241 22.64 15.64 1.05
CA PRO A 241 21.43 16.45 0.88
C PRO A 241 21.27 17.00 -0.54
N GLY A 242 20.06 16.97 -1.06
CA GLY A 242 19.76 17.34 -2.44
C GLY A 242 19.99 16.22 -3.47
N ALA A 243 20.28 15.00 -3.04
CA ALA A 243 20.37 13.85 -3.95
C ALA A 243 19.03 13.58 -4.62
N THR A 244 19.10 13.18 -5.90
CA THR A 244 17.92 12.78 -6.69
C THR A 244 18.14 11.42 -7.32
N LEU A 245 17.04 10.68 -7.52
CA LEU A 245 17.02 9.46 -8.29
C LEU A 245 16.12 9.66 -9.50
N SER A 246 16.59 9.28 -10.67
CA SER A 246 15.84 9.31 -11.90
C SER A 246 15.66 7.92 -12.48
N ILE A 247 14.43 7.58 -12.87
CA ILE A 247 14.16 6.42 -13.72
C ILE A 247 14.17 6.91 -15.17
N ILE A 248 14.99 6.27 -16.01
CA ILE A 248 15.25 6.69 -17.39
C ILE A 248 14.57 5.74 -18.38
N PRO A 249 13.34 6.03 -18.86
CA PRO A 249 12.60 5.12 -19.73
C PRO A 249 13.34 4.82 -21.02
N ALA A 250 13.92 5.83 -21.65
CA ALA A 250 14.61 5.70 -22.95
C ALA A 250 15.79 4.72 -22.93
N LYS A 251 16.38 4.49 -21.75
CA LYS A 251 17.51 3.57 -21.55
C LYS A 251 17.10 2.22 -20.95
N SER A 252 15.80 2.01 -20.71
CA SER A 252 15.26 0.83 -20.02
C SER A 252 14.69 -0.18 -21.01
N LYS A 253 14.60 -1.46 -20.59
CA LYS A 253 13.98 -2.52 -21.38
C LYS A 253 12.74 -3.07 -20.69
N GLY A 254 11.68 -3.30 -21.46
CA GLY A 254 10.43 -3.87 -20.96
C GLY A 254 9.51 -2.85 -20.32
N PHE A 255 8.55 -3.35 -19.56
CA PHE A 255 7.59 -2.55 -18.81
C PHE A 255 8.26 -1.95 -17.56
N ILE A 256 8.07 -0.66 -17.33
CA ILE A 256 8.72 0.07 -16.25
C ILE A 256 7.66 0.57 -15.29
N VAL A 257 7.93 0.42 -14.03
CA VAL A 257 7.10 0.92 -12.94
C VAL A 257 7.87 1.96 -12.14
N ALA A 258 7.20 3.04 -11.79
CA ALA A 258 7.66 4.02 -10.83
C ALA A 258 6.70 4.03 -9.64
N ASP A 259 7.15 3.57 -8.47
CA ASP A 259 6.38 3.53 -7.23
C ASP A 259 7.21 4.22 -6.13
N GLY A 260 7.55 3.54 -5.06
CA GLY A 260 8.27 4.12 -3.94
C GLY A 260 9.76 3.77 -3.90
N PHE A 261 10.54 4.69 -3.38
CA PHE A 261 11.92 4.45 -2.96
C PHE A 261 12.09 4.77 -1.49
N ALA A 262 13.01 4.07 -0.85
CA ALA A 262 13.33 4.31 0.55
C ALA A 262 14.83 4.30 0.79
N LEU A 263 15.26 5.08 1.74
CA LEU A 263 16.63 5.15 2.22
C LEU A 263 16.71 4.61 3.65
N VAL A 264 17.66 3.73 3.87
CA VAL A 264 18.04 3.24 5.21
C VAL A 264 19.47 3.66 5.45
N ARG A 265 19.69 4.54 6.42
CA ARG A 265 21.04 5.00 6.75
C ARG A 265 21.79 3.87 7.46
N THR A 266 23.02 3.60 7.03
CA THR A 266 23.88 2.55 7.63
C THR A 266 24.97 3.10 8.53
N GLU A 267 25.36 4.38 8.34
CA GLU A 267 26.37 5.09 9.13
C GLU A 267 26.05 6.59 9.24
#